data_9486d8438bfcc43891e7f51401d4954f
#
_entry.id   9486d8438bfcc43891e7f51401d4954f
#
_cell.length_a   1.000
_cell.length_b   1.000
_cell.length_c   1.000
_cell.angle_alpha   90.00
_cell.angle_beta   90.00
_cell.angle_gamma   90.00
#
_symmetry.space_group_name_H-M   'P 1'
#
loop_
_entity.id
_entity.type
_entity.pdbx_description
1 polymer ?
#
loop_
_entity_poly.entity_id
_entity_poly.type
_entity_poly.pdbx_seq_one_letter_code
_entity_poly.pdbx_strand_id
1 'polypeptide(L)'
;MNNKNWVLITGGAHRLGREIALAFAKAGWSVLCHYRTSKDSAQKTRQEVQDAGADCLLVDMDLAQDNAAELLMDQCVQLTGQPPQCIVNNASIFEADDAPSATAEGLQRHFQVNTVTPLLLANALYNRVRQGSGVAHGTHCVIHVLDQKVHNLNPDYFSYTVS
;
A
#
# COMPACT_ATOMS: atom_id res chain seq x y z
N MET A 1 -5.67 -8.60 -25.92
CA MET A 1 -5.05 -8.80 -24.58
C MET A 1 -6.05 -8.31 -23.55
N ASN A 2 -6.53 -9.17 -22.64
CA ASN A 2 -7.45 -8.73 -21.58
C ASN A 2 -6.66 -7.76 -20.67
N ASN A 3 -7.00 -6.48 -20.74
CA ASN A 3 -6.39 -5.45 -19.91
C ASN A 3 -6.95 -5.63 -18.49
N LYS A 4 -6.22 -6.36 -17.63
CA LYS A 4 -6.64 -6.60 -16.24
C LYS A 4 -6.47 -5.32 -15.43
N ASN A 5 -7.46 -4.97 -14.63
CA ASN A 5 -7.32 -3.90 -13.65
C ASN A 5 -6.54 -4.42 -12.44
N TRP A 6 -5.48 -3.74 -12.07
CA TRP A 6 -4.64 -4.06 -10.92
C TRP A 6 -4.83 -3.03 -9.80
N VAL A 7 -4.95 -3.52 -8.57
CA VAL A 7 -4.89 -2.70 -7.37
C VAL A 7 -3.63 -3.04 -6.57
N LEU A 8 -2.84 -2.05 -6.20
CA LEU A 8 -1.77 -2.19 -5.22
C LEU A 8 -2.34 -1.91 -3.83
N ILE A 9 -2.19 -2.87 -2.90
CA ILE A 9 -2.63 -2.71 -1.51
C ILE A 9 -1.42 -2.81 -0.61
N THR A 10 -1.01 -1.69 -0.01
CA THR A 10 0.07 -1.70 0.95
C THR A 10 -0.39 -2.31 2.27
N GLY A 11 0.44 -3.19 2.87
CA GLY A 11 0.02 -3.96 4.05
C GLY A 11 -1.13 -4.92 3.79
N GLY A 12 -1.22 -5.49 2.56
CA GLY A 12 -2.30 -6.36 2.11
C GLY A 12 -2.31 -7.77 2.71
N ALA A 13 -1.29 -8.13 3.53
CA ALA A 13 -1.08 -9.50 3.96
C ALA A 13 -2.05 -10.02 5.05
N HIS A 14 -2.66 -9.14 5.85
CA HIS A 14 -3.52 -9.54 6.97
C HIS A 14 -4.45 -8.41 7.42
N ARG A 15 -5.36 -8.74 8.36
CA ARG A 15 -6.34 -7.79 8.94
C ARG A 15 -7.10 -7.02 7.84
N LEU A 16 -7.23 -5.70 7.99
CA LEU A 16 -7.98 -4.83 7.08
C LEU A 16 -7.46 -4.92 5.63
N GLY A 17 -6.12 -4.92 5.44
CA GLY A 17 -5.53 -5.02 4.10
C GLY A 17 -5.92 -6.30 3.36
N ARG A 18 -6.00 -7.44 4.07
CA ARG A 18 -6.50 -8.70 3.52
C ARG A 18 -7.97 -8.60 3.09
N GLU A 19 -8.82 -8.02 3.93
CA GLU A 19 -10.25 -7.87 3.61
C GLU A 19 -10.46 -6.93 2.40
N ILE A 20 -9.67 -5.87 2.30
CA ILE A 20 -9.65 -4.99 1.12
C ILE A 20 -9.23 -5.78 -0.12
N ALA A 21 -8.19 -6.61 -0.04
CA ALA A 21 -7.73 -7.44 -1.16
C ALA A 21 -8.84 -8.39 -1.65
N LEU A 22 -9.55 -9.04 -0.73
CA LEU A 22 -10.67 -9.92 -1.06
C LEU A 22 -11.87 -9.17 -1.64
N ALA A 23 -12.15 -7.95 -1.17
CA ALA A 23 -13.21 -7.12 -1.73
C ALA A 23 -12.91 -6.73 -3.19
N PHE A 24 -11.68 -6.31 -3.49
CA PHE A 24 -11.26 -6.02 -4.87
C PHE A 24 -11.29 -7.27 -5.74
N ALA A 25 -10.84 -8.42 -5.23
CA ALA A 25 -10.91 -9.69 -5.97
C ALA A 25 -12.34 -10.05 -6.37
N LYS A 26 -13.28 -9.96 -5.44
CA LYS A 26 -14.72 -10.19 -5.71
C LYS A 26 -15.31 -9.20 -6.71
N ALA A 27 -14.76 -8.00 -6.82
CA ALA A 27 -15.13 -7.01 -7.81
C ALA A 27 -14.40 -7.19 -9.16
N GLY A 28 -13.65 -8.30 -9.35
CA GLY A 28 -12.98 -8.65 -10.61
C GLY A 28 -11.63 -7.95 -10.82
N TRP A 29 -11.02 -7.38 -9.77
CA TRP A 29 -9.69 -6.79 -9.85
C TRP A 29 -8.61 -7.80 -9.51
N SER A 30 -7.49 -7.73 -10.19
CA SER A 30 -6.26 -8.41 -9.81
C SER A 30 -5.51 -7.62 -8.74
N VAL A 31 -4.82 -8.30 -7.83
CA VAL A 31 -4.24 -7.71 -6.62
C VAL A 31 -2.72 -7.79 -6.62
N LEU A 32 -2.06 -6.66 -6.39
CA LEU A 32 -0.67 -6.58 -5.96
C LEU A 32 -0.67 -6.43 -4.44
N CYS A 33 -0.41 -7.54 -3.75
CA CYS A 33 -0.45 -7.61 -2.30
C CYS A 33 0.94 -7.30 -1.73
N HIS A 34 1.10 -6.07 -1.22
CA HIS A 34 2.36 -5.69 -0.58
C HIS A 34 2.40 -6.14 0.88
N TYR A 35 3.58 -6.60 1.29
CA TYR A 35 3.93 -6.94 2.67
C TYR A 35 5.40 -6.56 2.95
N ARG A 36 5.80 -6.49 4.23
CA ARG A 36 7.19 -6.28 4.64
C ARG A 36 7.82 -7.59 5.12
N THR A 37 7.35 -8.15 6.21
CA THR A 37 7.90 -9.34 6.85
C THR A 37 6.91 -10.50 6.95
N SER A 38 5.62 -10.25 6.75
CA SER A 38 4.54 -11.23 6.95
C SER A 38 4.33 -12.12 5.73
N LYS A 39 5.38 -12.79 5.24
CA LYS A 39 5.36 -13.59 4.00
C LYS A 39 4.30 -14.70 4.04
N ASP A 40 4.20 -15.43 5.15
CA ASP A 40 3.24 -16.54 5.27
C ASP A 40 1.79 -16.04 5.23
N SER A 41 1.51 -14.90 5.87
CA SER A 41 0.20 -14.26 5.79
C SER A 41 -0.10 -13.75 4.38
N ALA A 42 0.89 -13.17 3.69
CA ALA A 42 0.76 -12.74 2.31
C ALA A 42 0.45 -13.91 1.37
N GLN A 43 1.09 -15.07 1.57
CA GLN A 43 0.80 -16.28 0.80
C GLN A 43 -0.62 -16.79 1.02
N LYS A 44 -1.13 -16.76 2.25
CA LYS A 44 -2.51 -17.12 2.55
C LYS A 44 -3.49 -16.17 1.86
N THR A 45 -3.27 -14.86 1.98
CA THR A 45 -4.10 -13.86 1.29
C THR A 45 -4.07 -14.05 -0.23
N ARG A 46 -2.89 -14.35 -0.81
CA ARG A 46 -2.78 -14.66 -2.23
C ARG A 46 -3.66 -15.84 -2.62
N GLN A 47 -3.60 -16.94 -1.86
CA GLN A 47 -4.43 -18.13 -2.14
C GLN A 47 -5.91 -17.79 -2.10
N GLU A 48 -6.37 -17.06 -1.09
CA GLU A 48 -7.78 -16.68 -0.96
C GLU A 48 -8.27 -15.76 -2.07
N VAL A 49 -7.42 -14.81 -2.54
CA VAL A 49 -7.71 -13.97 -3.69
C VAL A 49 -7.81 -14.82 -4.97
N GLN A 50 -6.92 -15.82 -5.12
CA GLN A 50 -6.97 -16.74 -6.27
C GLN A 50 -8.19 -17.66 -6.22
N ASP A 51 -8.58 -18.13 -5.05
CA ASP A 51 -9.81 -18.92 -4.84
C ASP A 51 -11.07 -18.10 -5.17
N ALA A 52 -11.01 -16.78 -5.00
CA ALA A 52 -12.06 -15.85 -5.43
C ALA A 52 -12.05 -15.57 -6.94
N GLY A 53 -11.14 -16.18 -7.72
CA GLY A 53 -11.07 -16.07 -9.17
C GLY A 53 -10.25 -14.91 -9.72
N ALA A 54 -9.48 -14.23 -8.87
CA ALA A 54 -8.62 -13.10 -9.27
C ALA A 54 -7.13 -13.46 -9.22
N ASP A 55 -6.29 -12.79 -10.01
CA ASP A 55 -4.85 -12.94 -9.87
C ASP A 55 -4.35 -12.19 -8.63
N CYS A 56 -3.35 -12.74 -7.97
CA CYS A 56 -2.66 -12.07 -6.88
C CYS A 56 -1.15 -12.26 -7.00
N LEU A 57 -0.43 -11.16 -7.05
CA LEU A 57 1.03 -11.12 -7.02
C LEU A 57 1.50 -10.51 -5.70
N LEU A 58 2.56 -11.08 -5.14
CA LEU A 58 3.14 -10.61 -3.88
C LEU A 58 4.31 -9.67 -4.17
N VAL A 59 4.36 -8.58 -3.43
CA VAL A 59 5.43 -7.57 -3.51
C VAL A 59 5.96 -7.31 -2.11
N ASP A 60 7.24 -7.58 -1.86
CA ASP A 60 7.88 -7.30 -0.59
C ASP A 60 8.69 -6.01 -0.66
N MET A 61 8.48 -5.13 0.34
CA MET A 61 9.17 -3.85 0.44
C MET A 61 9.13 -3.34 1.87
N ASP A 62 10.21 -2.73 2.36
CA ASP A 62 10.15 -1.90 3.55
C ASP A 62 9.84 -0.45 3.16
N LEU A 63 8.65 0.02 3.49
CA LEU A 63 8.19 1.38 3.17
C LEU A 63 8.93 2.47 3.97
N ALA A 64 9.77 2.10 4.93
CA ALA A 64 10.63 3.04 5.64
C ALA A 64 11.88 3.46 4.84
N GLN A 65 12.19 2.78 3.73
CA GLN A 65 13.33 3.15 2.88
C GLN A 65 13.06 4.45 2.12
N ASP A 66 14.08 5.28 1.93
CA ASP A 66 13.95 6.61 1.31
C ASP A 66 13.32 6.60 -0.09
N ASN A 67 13.59 5.59 -0.89
CA ASN A 67 13.10 5.46 -2.27
C ASN A 67 12.05 4.34 -2.42
N ALA A 68 11.43 3.89 -1.32
CA ALA A 68 10.47 2.78 -1.33
C ALA A 68 9.33 2.95 -2.33
N ALA A 69 8.80 4.15 -2.48
CA ALA A 69 7.69 4.43 -3.40
C ALA A 69 8.04 4.15 -4.87
N GLU A 70 9.21 4.62 -5.33
CA GLU A 70 9.67 4.38 -6.70
C GLU A 70 10.01 2.91 -6.93
N LEU A 71 10.73 2.27 -5.99
CA LEU A 71 11.09 0.86 -6.09
C LEU A 71 9.86 -0.05 -6.09
N LEU A 72 8.88 0.24 -5.23
CA LEU A 72 7.63 -0.51 -5.18
C LEU A 72 6.82 -0.36 -6.47
N MET A 73 6.75 0.86 -7.01
CA MET A 73 6.09 1.13 -8.29
C MET A 73 6.80 0.40 -9.45
N ASP A 74 8.13 0.40 -9.47
CA ASP A 74 8.91 -0.32 -10.48
C ASP A 74 8.67 -1.82 -10.42
N GLN A 75 8.64 -2.42 -9.24
CA GLN A 75 8.28 -3.83 -9.07
C GLN A 75 6.86 -4.13 -9.58
N CYS A 76 5.89 -3.26 -9.28
CA CYS A 76 4.52 -3.41 -9.77
C CYS A 76 4.47 -3.42 -11.30
N VAL A 77 5.13 -2.45 -11.93
CA VAL A 77 5.19 -2.36 -13.40
C VAL A 77 5.95 -3.55 -14.01
N GLN A 78 7.03 -3.99 -13.40
CA GLN A 78 7.79 -5.16 -13.86
C GLN A 78 6.95 -6.44 -13.83
N LEU A 79 6.13 -6.63 -12.80
CA LEU A 79 5.29 -7.82 -12.61
C LEU A 79 4.06 -7.84 -13.52
N THR A 80 3.49 -6.68 -13.83
CA THR A 80 2.20 -6.60 -14.54
C THR A 80 2.29 -6.02 -15.95
N GLY A 81 3.44 -5.41 -16.31
CA GLY A 81 3.64 -4.71 -17.57
C GLY A 81 2.99 -3.31 -17.62
N GLN A 82 2.36 -2.86 -16.54
CA GLN A 82 1.64 -1.58 -16.46
C GLN A 82 1.58 -1.07 -15.01
N PRO A 83 1.41 0.26 -14.79
CA PRO A 83 1.13 0.76 -13.44
C PRO A 83 -0.25 0.29 -12.95
N PRO A 84 -0.44 0.10 -11.63
CA PRO A 84 -1.74 -0.24 -11.08
C PRO A 84 -2.76 0.88 -11.32
N GLN A 85 -4.03 0.52 -11.57
CA GLN A 85 -5.10 1.50 -11.76
C GLN A 85 -5.62 2.06 -10.42
N CYS A 86 -5.36 1.34 -9.32
CA CYS A 86 -5.69 1.80 -7.98
C CYS A 86 -4.55 1.51 -7.02
N ILE A 87 -4.28 2.45 -6.11
CA ILE A 87 -3.42 2.23 -4.94
C ILE A 87 -4.28 2.39 -3.69
N VAL A 88 -4.19 1.43 -2.79
CA VAL A 88 -4.76 1.54 -1.43
C VAL A 88 -3.60 1.61 -0.44
N ASN A 89 -3.37 2.79 0.11
CA ASN A 89 -2.42 3.04 1.17
C ASN A 89 -3.04 2.64 2.50
N ASN A 90 -2.77 1.39 2.92
CA ASN A 90 -3.29 0.79 4.16
C ASN A 90 -2.17 0.41 5.13
N ALA A 91 -0.94 0.21 4.65
CA ALA A 91 0.19 -0.07 5.55
C ALA A 91 0.42 1.07 6.53
N SER A 92 0.64 0.73 7.79
CA SER A 92 1.04 1.69 8.82
C SER A 92 1.97 1.05 9.84
N ILE A 93 2.77 1.87 10.49
CA ILE A 93 3.45 1.55 11.75
C ILE A 93 2.57 2.09 12.88
N PHE A 94 2.34 1.25 13.89
CA PHE A 94 1.55 1.57 15.07
C PHE A 94 2.30 1.02 16.29
N GLU A 95 3.26 1.80 16.79
CA GLU A 95 4.12 1.44 17.92
C GLU A 95 3.80 2.35 19.11
N ALA A 96 3.77 1.77 20.32
CA ALA A 96 3.41 2.51 21.53
C ALA A 96 4.57 3.43 21.95
N ASP A 97 4.26 4.70 22.11
CA ASP A 97 5.14 5.72 22.68
C ASP A 97 4.28 6.88 23.23
N ASP A 98 4.92 7.79 23.95
CA ASP A 98 4.31 9.02 24.42
C ASP A 98 5.28 10.21 24.19
N ALA A 99 4.85 11.44 24.45
CA ALA A 99 5.68 12.62 24.21
C ALA A 99 7.03 12.59 24.96
N PRO A 100 7.14 12.09 26.22
CA PRO A 100 8.42 11.93 26.91
C PRO A 100 9.34 10.86 26.33
N SER A 101 8.81 9.79 25.76
CA SER A 101 9.57 8.63 25.26
C SER A 101 9.82 8.67 23.75
N ALA A 102 9.15 9.56 23.02
CA ALA A 102 9.31 9.69 21.58
C ALA A 102 10.74 10.04 21.18
N THR A 103 11.24 9.36 20.15
CA THR A 103 12.58 9.58 19.61
C THR A 103 12.52 10.16 18.21
N ALA A 104 13.57 10.87 17.79
CA ALA A 104 13.68 11.37 16.43
C ALA A 104 13.59 10.24 15.39
N GLU A 105 14.22 9.10 15.64
CA GLU A 105 14.19 7.93 14.78
C GLU A 105 12.77 7.34 14.69
N GLY A 106 12.08 7.18 15.82
CA GLY A 106 10.69 6.69 15.88
C GLY A 106 9.74 7.58 15.10
N LEU A 107 9.83 8.90 15.32
CA LEU A 107 9.05 9.89 14.58
C LEU A 107 9.32 9.83 13.07
N GLN A 108 10.59 9.88 12.66
CA GLN A 108 10.97 9.82 11.25
C GLN A 108 10.43 8.56 10.58
N ARG A 109 10.55 7.40 11.26
CA ARG A 109 10.06 6.13 10.72
C ARG A 109 8.54 6.11 10.57
N HIS A 110 7.79 6.62 11.55
CA HIS A 110 6.35 6.74 11.45
C HIS A 110 5.95 7.67 10.30
N PHE A 111 6.53 8.87 10.23
CA PHE A 111 6.27 9.79 9.12
C PHE A 111 6.61 9.18 7.77
N GLN A 112 7.76 8.49 7.65
CA GLN A 112 8.16 7.86 6.40
C GLN A 112 7.12 6.85 5.93
N VAL A 113 6.68 5.93 6.79
CA VAL A 113 5.75 4.85 6.40
C VAL A 113 4.32 5.33 6.28
N ASN A 114 3.85 6.16 7.23
CA ASN A 114 2.42 6.50 7.32
C ASN A 114 2.04 7.71 6.44
N THR A 115 3.01 8.59 6.12
CA THR A 115 2.74 9.84 5.42
C THR A 115 3.55 9.98 4.12
N VAL A 116 4.89 9.94 4.20
CA VAL A 116 5.75 10.30 3.08
C VAL A 116 5.64 9.28 1.95
N THR A 117 5.83 7.99 2.24
CA THR A 117 5.77 6.94 1.21
C THR A 117 4.38 6.84 0.56
N PRO A 118 3.24 6.90 1.26
CA PRO A 118 1.91 6.99 0.64
C PRO A 118 1.75 8.15 -0.35
N LEU A 119 2.23 9.34 0.00
CA LEU A 119 2.17 10.50 -0.89
C LEU A 119 3.10 10.35 -2.11
N LEU A 120 4.30 9.81 -1.90
CA LEU A 120 5.24 9.55 -2.98
C LEU A 120 4.77 8.42 -3.90
N LEU A 121 4.02 7.43 -3.41
CA LEU A 121 3.37 6.42 -4.26
C LEU A 121 2.33 7.04 -5.21
N ALA A 122 1.57 8.03 -4.75
CA ALA A 122 0.66 8.78 -5.61
C ALA A 122 1.42 9.55 -6.71
N ASN A 123 2.55 10.17 -6.35
CA ASN A 123 3.44 10.85 -7.30
C ASN A 123 4.04 9.86 -8.32
N ALA A 124 4.57 8.72 -7.84
CA ALA A 124 5.14 7.68 -8.70
C ALA A 124 4.09 7.14 -9.70
N LEU A 125 2.87 6.88 -9.24
CA LEU A 125 1.75 6.48 -10.12
C LEU A 125 1.50 7.53 -11.20
N TYR A 126 1.35 8.80 -10.82
CA TYR A 126 1.12 9.89 -11.74
C TYR A 126 2.22 9.97 -12.82
N ASN A 127 3.49 9.86 -12.40
CA ASN A 127 4.63 9.92 -13.33
C ASN A 127 4.63 8.74 -14.30
N ARG A 128 4.34 7.50 -13.86
CA ARG A 128 4.28 6.32 -14.72
C ARG A 128 3.13 6.42 -15.73
N VAL A 129 1.96 6.91 -15.30
CA VAL A 129 0.80 7.11 -16.19
C VAL A 129 1.11 8.16 -17.27
N ARG A 130 1.77 9.26 -16.92
CA ARG A 130 2.15 10.30 -17.89
C ARG A 130 3.21 9.86 -18.90
N GLN A 131 4.14 9.01 -18.50
CA GLN A 131 5.24 8.54 -19.36
C GLN A 131 4.80 7.41 -20.30
N GLY A 132 3.72 6.71 -19.99
CA GLY A 132 3.20 5.63 -20.82
C GLY A 132 2.52 6.16 -22.08
N SER A 133 3.25 6.21 -23.18
CA SER A 133 2.68 6.50 -24.51
C SER A 133 1.75 5.34 -24.90
N GLY A 134 0.45 5.53 -24.77
CA GLY A 134 -0.56 4.57 -25.27
C GLY A 134 -1.38 3.84 -24.20
N VAL A 135 -1.19 4.13 -22.91
CA VAL A 135 -2.17 3.71 -21.90
C VAL A 135 -3.42 4.55 -22.12
N ALA A 136 -4.51 3.90 -22.53
CA ALA A 136 -5.81 4.55 -22.57
C ALA A 136 -5.98 5.37 -21.29
N HIS A 137 -6.46 6.61 -21.42
CA HIS A 137 -6.71 7.51 -20.29
C HIS A 137 -7.77 6.88 -19.36
N GLY A 138 -7.40 5.77 -18.71
CA GLY A 138 -8.19 5.13 -17.66
C GLY A 138 -8.15 6.00 -16.42
N THR A 139 -9.21 5.96 -15.65
CA THR A 139 -9.26 6.62 -14.34
C THR A 139 -8.34 5.87 -13.40
N HIS A 140 -7.29 6.52 -12.92
CA HIS A 140 -6.44 6.01 -11.83
C HIS A 140 -6.88 6.66 -10.52
N CYS A 141 -6.79 5.93 -9.42
CA CYS A 141 -7.16 6.46 -8.11
C CYS A 141 -6.16 6.05 -7.03
N VAL A 142 -6.11 6.87 -5.99
CA VAL A 142 -5.36 6.57 -4.76
C VAL A 142 -6.32 6.72 -3.58
N ILE A 143 -6.36 5.70 -2.75
CA ILE A 143 -7.17 5.64 -1.54
C ILE A 143 -6.22 5.62 -0.34
N HIS A 144 -6.40 6.54 0.60
CA HIS A 144 -5.69 6.55 1.88
C HIS A 144 -6.63 6.03 2.97
N VAL A 145 -6.23 4.95 3.65
CA VAL A 145 -6.94 4.47 4.84
C VAL A 145 -6.45 5.30 6.03
N LEU A 146 -7.35 6.09 6.58
CA LEU A 146 -7.06 6.98 7.72
C LEU A 146 -7.67 6.43 9.00
N ASP A 147 -7.04 6.72 10.12
CA ASP A 147 -7.50 6.34 11.45
C ASP A 147 -8.41 7.41 12.06
N GLN A 148 -9.30 7.03 12.96
CA GLN A 148 -10.10 7.93 13.78
C GLN A 148 -9.27 8.90 14.65
N LYS A 149 -7.98 8.63 14.84
CA LYS A 149 -7.02 9.51 15.51
C LYS A 149 -6.98 10.93 14.92
N VAL A 150 -7.39 11.08 13.67
CA VAL A 150 -7.60 12.40 13.04
C VAL A 150 -8.60 13.27 13.83
N HIS A 151 -9.58 12.62 14.48
CA HIS A 151 -10.64 13.32 15.23
C HIS A 151 -10.59 13.09 16.74
N ASN A 152 -9.89 12.05 17.20
CA ASN A 152 -9.84 11.66 18.61
C ASN A 152 -8.39 11.43 19.04
N LEU A 153 -7.67 12.48 19.27
CA LEU A 153 -6.27 12.44 19.73
C LEU A 153 -6.19 11.89 21.15
N ASN A 154 -5.20 11.07 21.43
CA ASN A 154 -4.83 10.65 22.79
C ASN A 154 -3.29 10.67 22.95
N PRO A 155 -2.77 10.72 24.19
CA PRO A 155 -1.33 10.84 24.42
C PRO A 155 -0.55 9.56 24.09
N ASP A 156 -1.21 8.40 24.09
CA ASP A 156 -0.59 7.13 23.74
C ASP A 156 -0.41 7.03 22.22
N TYR A 157 0.64 6.35 21.77
CA TYR A 157 0.99 6.25 20.35
C TYR A 157 1.23 7.63 19.72
N PHE A 158 2.06 8.43 20.40
CA PHE A 158 2.32 9.82 20.01
C PHE A 158 2.86 9.94 18.58
N SER A 159 3.92 9.17 18.25
CA SER A 159 4.52 9.21 16.91
C SER A 159 3.54 8.79 15.81
N TYR A 160 2.68 7.79 16.09
CA TYR A 160 1.60 7.40 15.18
C TYR A 160 0.55 8.51 15.01
N THR A 161 0.14 9.12 16.13
CA THR A 161 -0.95 10.13 16.13
C THR A 161 -0.58 11.38 15.33
N VAL A 162 0.71 11.74 15.28
CA VAL A 162 1.18 12.92 14.54
C VAL A 162 1.64 12.61 13.11
N SER A 163 1.72 11.33 12.73
CA SER A 163 2.13 10.88 11.40
C SER A 163 0.94 10.53 10.52
#